data_182bb604b7f3884c4cc3badbc4ddb3df
#
_entry.id   182bb604b7f3884c4cc3badbc4ddb3df
#
_cell.length_a   1.000
_cell.length_b   1.000
_cell.length_c   1.000
_cell.angle_alpha   90.00
_cell.angle_beta   90.00
_cell.angle_gamma   90.00
#
_symmetry.space_group_name_H-M   'P 1'
#
loop_
_entity.id
_entity.type
_entity.pdbx_description
1 polymer ?
#
loop_
_entity_poly.entity_id
_entity_poly.type
_entity_poly.pdbx_seq_one_letter_code
_entity_poly.pdbx_strand_id
1 'polypeptide(L)'
;MKGDPLNPADWLRAVSVDYDRVLRAMDDADTGAAALWLEQAAEKAMKGWLIGQGWVLVKTHDLERLANECCVRGCDLSSFLPAGRRLKTLYFADRYVDDSPDAEPDEAEIESICGEVAKLIIALFPQFQPPSLPSS
;
A
#
# COMPACT_ATOMS: atom_id res chain seq x y z
N MET A 1 17.80 -8.18 -10.18
CA MET A 1 17.96 -9.28 -9.21
C MET A 1 16.71 -9.34 -8.34
N LYS A 2 16.15 -10.52 -8.23
CA LYS A 2 14.98 -10.71 -7.37
C LYS A 2 15.44 -10.77 -5.92
N GLY A 3 14.74 -10.08 -5.02
CA GLY A 3 15.03 -10.12 -3.60
C GLY A 3 14.69 -11.47 -2.97
N ASP A 4 15.03 -11.60 -1.71
CA ASP A 4 14.75 -12.80 -0.92
C ASP A 4 13.37 -12.62 -0.27
N PRO A 5 12.35 -13.45 -0.62
CA PRO A 5 11.01 -13.33 -0.03
C PRO A 5 10.96 -13.65 1.46
N LEU A 6 12.03 -14.17 2.04
CA LEU A 6 12.12 -14.41 3.48
C LEU A 6 12.83 -13.28 4.23
N ASN A 7 13.28 -12.24 3.53
CA ASN A 7 14.01 -11.12 4.13
C ASN A 7 13.13 -9.86 4.15
N PRO A 8 12.68 -9.41 5.33
CA PRO A 8 11.85 -8.18 5.43
C PRO A 8 12.49 -6.95 4.78
N ALA A 9 13.82 -6.83 4.82
CA ALA A 9 14.51 -5.70 4.20
C ALA A 9 14.31 -5.66 2.68
N ASP A 10 14.22 -6.81 2.03
CA ASP A 10 13.96 -6.88 0.59
C ASP A 10 12.52 -6.49 0.27
N TRP A 11 11.57 -6.82 1.15
CA TRP A 11 10.20 -6.34 1.02
C TRP A 11 10.13 -4.81 1.16
N LEU A 12 10.88 -4.26 2.13
CA LEU A 12 10.90 -2.80 2.31
C LEU A 12 11.48 -2.08 1.08
N ARG A 13 12.50 -2.66 0.46
CA ARG A 13 13.02 -2.10 -0.80
C ARG A 13 11.96 -2.09 -1.89
N ALA A 14 11.21 -3.18 -2.02
CA ALA A 14 10.11 -3.25 -2.99
C ALA A 14 9.02 -2.22 -2.67
N VAL A 15 8.71 -2.01 -1.38
CA VAL A 15 7.77 -0.98 -0.94
C VAL A 15 8.25 0.40 -1.37
N SER A 16 9.55 0.68 -1.18
CA SER A 16 10.12 1.98 -1.55
C SER A 16 10.02 2.24 -3.05
N VAL A 17 10.24 1.21 -3.86
CA VAL A 17 10.08 1.32 -5.32
C VAL A 17 8.63 1.64 -5.69
N ASP A 18 7.67 0.93 -5.09
CA ASP A 18 6.26 1.15 -5.38
C ASP A 18 5.80 2.53 -4.88
N TYR A 19 6.28 2.96 -3.72
CA TYR A 19 5.96 4.28 -3.19
C TYR A 19 6.48 5.39 -4.11
N ASP A 20 7.68 5.23 -4.67
CA ASP A 20 8.22 6.16 -5.64
C ASP A 20 7.34 6.23 -6.90
N ARG A 21 6.79 5.07 -7.34
CA ARG A 21 5.84 5.03 -8.45
C ARG A 21 4.54 5.77 -8.13
N VAL A 22 4.09 5.71 -6.87
CA VAL A 22 2.94 6.51 -6.42
C VAL A 22 3.20 7.99 -6.65
N LEU A 23 4.36 8.47 -6.20
CA LEU A 23 4.69 9.90 -6.30
C LEU A 23 4.78 10.36 -7.76
N ARG A 24 5.34 9.52 -8.63
CA ARG A 24 5.41 9.82 -10.06
C ARG A 24 4.02 9.87 -10.69
N ALA A 25 3.16 8.93 -10.33
CA ALA A 25 1.79 8.91 -10.83
C ALA A 25 1.01 10.14 -10.37
N MET A 26 1.21 10.56 -9.12
CA MET A 26 0.58 11.78 -8.60
C MET A 26 1.09 13.03 -9.32
N ASP A 27 2.37 13.08 -9.62
CA ASP A 27 2.96 14.19 -10.38
C ASP A 27 2.34 14.27 -11.78
N ASP A 28 2.02 13.14 -12.38
CA ASP A 28 1.36 13.05 -13.68
C ASP A 28 -0.16 13.20 -13.60
N ALA A 29 -0.71 13.41 -12.41
CA ALA A 29 -2.16 13.43 -12.15
C ALA A 29 -2.86 12.14 -12.58
N ASP A 30 -2.14 11.02 -12.58
CA ASP A 30 -2.67 9.70 -12.90
C ASP A 30 -3.16 9.03 -11.62
N THR A 31 -4.38 9.33 -11.23
CA THR A 31 -4.95 8.85 -9.96
C THR A 31 -5.19 7.35 -9.95
N GLY A 32 -5.51 6.77 -11.10
CA GLY A 32 -5.68 5.32 -11.21
C GLY A 32 -4.38 4.56 -10.98
N ALA A 33 -3.29 5.02 -11.61
CA ALA A 33 -1.97 4.42 -11.40
C ALA A 33 -1.51 4.62 -9.96
N ALA A 34 -1.73 5.80 -9.38
CA ALA A 34 -1.38 6.07 -7.99
C ALA A 34 -2.08 5.09 -7.04
N ALA A 35 -3.38 4.86 -7.24
CA ALA A 35 -4.14 3.91 -6.43
C ALA A 35 -3.58 2.49 -6.53
N LEU A 36 -3.23 2.05 -7.72
CA LEU A 36 -2.64 0.73 -7.95
C LEU A 36 -1.34 0.57 -7.16
N TRP A 37 -0.43 1.54 -7.26
CA TRP A 37 0.85 1.45 -6.57
C TRP A 37 0.72 1.60 -5.06
N LEU A 38 -0.27 2.36 -4.56
CA LEU A 38 -0.58 2.43 -3.13
C LEU A 38 -1.03 1.08 -2.59
N GLU A 39 -1.89 0.39 -3.33
CA GLU A 39 -2.34 -0.96 -2.97
C GLU A 39 -1.14 -1.91 -2.89
N GLN A 40 -0.27 -1.88 -3.89
CA GLN A 40 0.92 -2.73 -3.94
C GLN A 40 1.89 -2.42 -2.80
N ALA A 41 2.11 -1.15 -2.49
CA ALA A 41 3.00 -0.75 -1.41
C ALA A 41 2.48 -1.23 -0.05
N ALA A 42 1.18 -1.04 0.21
CA ALA A 42 0.56 -1.49 1.46
C ALA A 42 0.63 -3.00 1.61
N GLU A 43 0.31 -3.74 0.55
CA GLU A 43 0.36 -5.21 0.55
C GLU A 43 1.76 -5.71 0.88
N LYS A 44 2.77 -5.18 0.19
CA LYS A 44 4.16 -5.59 0.39
C LYS A 44 4.70 -5.23 1.76
N ALA A 45 4.30 -4.06 2.29
CA ALA A 45 4.72 -3.66 3.63
C ALA A 45 4.20 -4.64 4.69
N MET A 46 2.92 -5.00 4.61
CA MET A 46 2.34 -5.94 5.56
C MET A 46 2.94 -7.33 5.42
N LYS A 47 3.09 -7.84 4.20
CA LYS A 47 3.71 -9.15 3.96
C LYS A 47 5.14 -9.18 4.47
N GLY A 48 5.93 -8.15 4.19
CA GLY A 48 7.33 -8.11 4.63
C GLY A 48 7.46 -8.11 6.14
N TRP A 49 6.65 -7.31 6.83
CA TRP A 49 6.66 -7.28 8.29
C TRP A 49 6.21 -8.62 8.88
N LEU A 50 5.15 -9.22 8.33
CA LEU A 50 4.63 -10.49 8.79
C LEU A 50 5.66 -11.61 8.64
N ILE A 51 6.40 -11.63 7.55
CA ILE A 51 7.47 -12.60 7.34
C ILE A 51 8.53 -12.49 8.43
N GLY A 52 8.86 -11.26 8.83
CA GLY A 52 9.77 -11.03 9.96
C GLY A 52 9.24 -11.53 11.29
N GLN A 53 7.92 -11.71 11.41
CA GLN A 53 7.25 -12.26 12.58
C GLN A 53 7.06 -13.78 12.51
N GLY A 54 7.61 -14.42 11.49
CA GLY A 54 7.48 -15.87 11.32
C GLY A 54 6.24 -16.32 10.58
N TRP A 55 5.48 -15.38 9.99
CA TRP A 55 4.30 -15.70 9.21
C TRP A 55 4.70 -16.39 7.90
N VAL A 56 3.95 -17.44 7.53
CA VAL A 56 4.17 -18.14 6.26
C VAL A 56 3.49 -17.36 5.14
N LEU A 57 4.27 -17.05 4.10
CA LEU A 57 3.79 -16.26 2.97
C LEU A 57 2.59 -16.93 2.29
N VAL A 58 1.50 -16.18 2.20
CA VAL A 58 0.29 -16.60 1.51
C VAL A 58 0.07 -15.67 0.33
N LYS A 59 -0.32 -16.24 -0.81
CA LYS A 59 -0.67 -15.45 -2.00
C LYS A 59 -2.06 -14.85 -1.80
N THR A 60 -2.12 -13.64 -1.29
CA THR A 60 -3.36 -12.91 -1.09
C THR A 60 -3.14 -11.45 -1.44
N HIS A 61 -4.17 -10.80 -1.95
CA HIS A 61 -4.21 -9.36 -2.20
C HIS A 61 -5.22 -8.67 -1.28
N ASP A 62 -5.71 -9.38 -0.28
CA ASP A 62 -6.71 -8.86 0.65
C ASP A 62 -6.02 -8.06 1.75
N LEU A 63 -6.03 -6.72 1.61
CA LEU A 63 -5.37 -5.82 2.56
C LEU A 63 -5.98 -5.92 3.95
N GLU A 64 -7.29 -6.11 4.06
CA GLU A 64 -7.94 -6.23 5.37
C GLU A 64 -7.49 -7.50 6.09
N ARG A 65 -7.40 -8.63 5.38
CA ARG A 65 -6.88 -9.86 5.94
C ARG A 65 -5.44 -9.68 6.44
N LEU A 66 -4.59 -9.03 5.65
CA LEU A 66 -3.21 -8.78 6.04
C LEU A 66 -3.13 -7.86 7.25
N ALA A 67 -3.95 -6.82 7.29
CA ALA A 67 -3.99 -5.91 8.44
C ALA A 67 -4.42 -6.63 9.72
N ASN A 68 -5.39 -7.54 9.61
CA ASN A 68 -5.83 -8.34 10.76
C ASN A 68 -4.72 -9.29 11.25
N GLU A 69 -3.95 -9.87 10.32
CA GLU A 69 -2.80 -10.71 10.68
C GLU A 69 -1.73 -9.89 11.41
N CYS A 70 -1.53 -8.64 11.01
CA CYS A 70 -0.61 -7.73 11.71
C CYS A 70 -1.12 -7.40 13.12
N CYS A 71 -2.42 -7.12 13.24
CA CYS A 71 -3.03 -6.81 14.56
C CYS A 71 -2.87 -7.96 15.54
N VAL A 72 -3.08 -9.21 15.09
CA VAL A 72 -2.91 -10.40 15.92
C VAL A 72 -1.49 -10.50 16.46
N ARG A 73 -0.51 -9.99 15.73
CA ARG A 73 0.90 -10.04 16.12
C ARG A 73 1.41 -8.77 16.79
N GLY A 74 0.50 -7.89 17.19
CA GLY A 74 0.83 -6.75 18.01
C GLY A 74 0.97 -5.42 17.31
N CYS A 75 0.70 -5.36 16.00
CA CYS A 75 0.71 -4.10 15.28
C CYS A 75 -0.70 -3.74 14.84
N ASP A 76 -1.34 -2.83 15.56
CA ASP A 76 -2.71 -2.43 15.29
C ASP A 76 -2.77 -1.49 14.09
N LEU A 77 -3.34 -1.98 12.99
CA LEU A 77 -3.52 -1.24 11.75
C LEU A 77 -4.99 -0.93 11.47
N SER A 78 -5.84 -0.96 12.51
CA SER A 78 -7.28 -0.75 12.33
C SER A 78 -7.61 0.61 11.70
N SER A 79 -6.80 1.63 11.96
CA SER A 79 -7.01 2.96 11.37
C SER A 79 -6.79 2.98 9.85
N PHE A 80 -6.08 2.00 9.31
CA PHE A 80 -5.86 1.87 7.87
C PHE A 80 -7.07 1.24 7.14
N LEU A 81 -7.94 0.52 7.84
CA LEU A 81 -8.98 -0.28 7.19
C LEU A 81 -9.87 0.50 6.22
N PRO A 82 -10.32 1.73 6.52
CA PRO A 82 -11.12 2.48 5.53
C PRO A 82 -10.36 2.72 4.22
N ALA A 83 -9.09 3.12 4.31
CA ALA A 83 -8.24 3.31 3.13
C ALA A 83 -8.02 2.00 2.39
N GLY A 84 -7.79 0.91 3.12
CA GLY A 84 -7.60 -0.41 2.54
C GLY A 84 -8.82 -0.89 1.77
N ARG A 85 -10.01 -0.66 2.31
CA ARG A 85 -11.27 -1.02 1.64
C ARG A 85 -11.46 -0.20 0.37
N ARG A 86 -11.13 1.09 0.43
CA ARG A 86 -11.23 1.96 -0.76
C ARG A 86 -10.24 1.51 -1.84
N LEU A 87 -9.00 1.17 -1.47
CA LEU A 87 -8.01 0.66 -2.41
C LEU A 87 -8.46 -0.63 -3.07
N LYS A 88 -9.11 -1.52 -2.33
CA LYS A 88 -9.65 -2.76 -2.89
C LYS A 88 -10.68 -2.45 -3.98
N THR A 89 -11.59 -1.51 -3.72
CA THR A 89 -12.59 -1.09 -4.69
C THR A 89 -11.93 -0.53 -5.95
N LEU A 90 -10.94 0.34 -5.79
CA LEU A 90 -10.23 0.96 -6.91
C LEU A 90 -9.42 -0.07 -7.70
N TYR A 91 -8.83 -1.04 -7.04
CA TYR A 91 -8.06 -2.10 -7.68
C TYR A 91 -8.95 -2.94 -8.61
N PHE A 92 -10.16 -3.29 -8.15
CA PHE A 92 -11.10 -4.03 -8.99
C PHE A 92 -11.61 -3.19 -10.15
N ALA A 93 -11.88 -1.91 -9.92
CA ALA A 93 -12.36 -1.01 -10.97
C ALA A 93 -11.34 -0.88 -12.11
N ASP A 94 -10.04 -0.86 -11.80
CA ASP A 94 -8.98 -0.78 -12.79
C ASP A 94 -8.90 -2.06 -13.65
N ARG A 95 -9.23 -3.22 -13.07
CA ARG A 95 -9.15 -4.50 -13.77
C ARG A 95 -10.35 -4.80 -14.65
N TYR A 96 -11.50 -4.24 -14.34
CA TYR A 96 -12.74 -4.48 -15.07
C TYR A 96 -13.19 -3.17 -15.70
N VAL A 97 -13.64 -3.25 -16.94
CA VAL A 97 -14.20 -2.07 -17.61
C VAL A 97 -15.49 -1.72 -16.88
N ASP A 98 -15.41 -0.76 -16.00
CA ASP A 98 -16.53 -0.28 -15.22
C ASP A 98 -16.78 1.18 -15.62
N ASP A 99 -17.94 1.46 -16.16
CA ASP A 99 -18.34 2.79 -16.57
C ASP A 99 -18.83 3.64 -15.38
N SER A 100 -18.65 3.13 -14.15
CA SER A 100 -19.04 3.85 -12.95
C SER A 100 -18.18 5.13 -12.80
N PRO A 101 -18.78 6.31 -12.70
CA PRO A 101 -18.02 7.55 -12.49
C PRO A 101 -17.32 7.60 -11.14
N ASP A 102 -17.68 6.71 -10.20
CA ASP A 102 -17.05 6.63 -8.88
C ASP A 102 -15.80 5.75 -8.89
N ALA A 103 -15.43 5.15 -10.04
CA ALA A 103 -14.31 4.24 -10.15
C ALA A 103 -12.96 4.95 -10.07
N GLU A 104 -12.88 6.22 -10.45
CA GLU A 104 -11.63 6.98 -10.38
C GLU A 104 -11.63 7.90 -9.16
N PRO A 105 -10.58 7.83 -8.32
CA PRO A 105 -10.44 8.76 -7.21
C PRO A 105 -9.99 10.12 -7.70
N ASP A 106 -10.34 11.18 -6.98
CA ASP A 106 -9.77 12.49 -7.24
C ASP A 106 -8.40 12.63 -6.56
N GLU A 107 -7.69 13.72 -6.87
CA GLU A 107 -6.35 13.93 -6.32
C GLU A 107 -6.35 14.07 -4.80
N ALA A 108 -7.37 14.70 -4.22
CA ALA A 108 -7.47 14.88 -2.77
C ALA A 108 -7.66 13.53 -2.07
N GLU A 109 -8.46 12.65 -2.64
CA GLU A 109 -8.65 11.31 -2.11
C GLU A 109 -7.33 10.51 -2.16
N ILE A 110 -6.62 10.58 -3.27
CA ILE A 110 -5.32 9.90 -3.41
C ILE A 110 -4.30 10.43 -2.40
N GLU A 111 -4.25 11.73 -2.19
CA GLU A 111 -3.35 12.31 -1.18
C GLU A 111 -3.67 11.78 0.22
N SER A 112 -4.96 11.71 0.56
CA SER A 112 -5.41 11.17 1.85
C SER A 112 -5.02 9.71 2.02
N ILE A 113 -5.26 8.89 0.99
CA ILE A 113 -4.89 7.46 1.03
C ILE A 113 -3.37 7.30 1.09
N CYS A 114 -2.63 8.12 0.35
CA CYS A 114 -1.16 8.11 0.39
C CYS A 114 -0.65 8.36 1.82
N GLY A 115 -1.25 9.33 2.53
CA GLY A 115 -0.93 9.61 3.92
C GLY A 115 -1.20 8.41 4.83
N GLU A 116 -2.30 7.71 4.62
CA GLU A 116 -2.63 6.52 5.41
C GLU A 116 -1.68 5.36 5.12
N VAL A 117 -1.29 5.17 3.85
CA VAL A 117 -0.31 4.14 3.49
C VAL A 117 1.07 4.47 4.07
N ALA A 118 1.48 5.75 4.03
CA ALA A 118 2.74 6.16 4.64
C ALA A 118 2.76 5.85 6.15
N LYS A 119 1.67 6.14 6.85
CA LYS A 119 1.55 5.82 8.28
C LYS A 119 1.65 4.32 8.54
N LEU A 120 1.01 3.52 7.71
CA LEU A 120 1.07 2.06 7.79
C LEU A 120 2.51 1.57 7.62
N ILE A 121 3.21 2.06 6.61
CA ILE A 121 4.59 1.63 6.35
C ILE A 121 5.48 2.01 7.53
N ILE A 122 5.34 3.22 8.07
CA ILE A 122 6.14 3.67 9.21
C ILE A 122 5.84 2.85 10.47
N ALA A 123 4.58 2.48 10.68
CA ALA A 123 4.20 1.64 11.82
C ALA A 123 4.88 0.28 11.76
N LEU A 124 5.01 -0.29 10.56
CA LEU A 124 5.62 -1.61 10.35
C LEU A 124 7.15 -1.52 10.24
N PHE A 125 7.65 -0.46 9.62
CA PHE A 125 9.08 -0.24 9.37
C PHE A 125 9.43 1.18 9.80
N PRO A 126 9.71 1.42 11.09
CA PRO A 126 9.97 2.78 11.59
C PRO A 126 11.14 3.49 10.91
N GLN A 127 12.07 2.75 10.29
CA GLN A 127 13.19 3.31 9.56
C GLN A 127 12.80 3.92 8.21
N PHE A 128 11.59 3.63 7.71
CA PHE A 128 11.13 4.14 6.41
C PHE A 128 10.94 5.67 6.49
N GLN A 129 11.52 6.37 5.54
CA GLN A 129 11.37 7.81 5.42
C GLN A 129 10.71 8.12 4.07
N PRO A 130 9.40 8.39 4.06
CA PRO A 130 8.73 8.68 2.81
C PRO A 130 9.25 10.02 2.25
N PRO A 131 9.51 10.09 0.93
CA PRO A 131 9.84 11.38 0.33
C PRO A 131 8.69 12.35 0.51
N SER A 132 9.01 13.63 0.65
CA SER A 132 7.98 14.66 0.72
C SER A 132 7.20 14.69 -0.59
N LEU A 133 5.88 14.85 -0.49
CA LEU A 133 5.08 15.08 -1.68
C LEU A 133 5.54 16.36 -2.35
N PRO A 134 5.56 16.40 -3.71
CA PRO A 134 5.90 17.64 -4.39
C PRO A 134 4.92 18.72 -3.93
N SER A 135 5.47 19.81 -3.42
CA SER A 135 4.62 20.95 -3.04
C SER A 135 4.07 21.57 -4.30
N SER A 136 2.78 21.66 -4.36
CA SER A 136 2.09 22.34 -5.44
C SER A 136 2.33 23.85 -5.36
#